data_d70ab44ba6f80d10c73c241d076a1c89
#
_entry.id   d70ab44ba6f80d10c73c241d076a1c89
#
_cell.length_a   1.000
_cell.length_b   1.000
_cell.length_c   1.000
_cell.angle_alpha   90.00
_cell.angle_beta   90.00
_cell.angle_gamma   90.00
#
_symmetry.space_group_name_H-M   'P 1'
#
loop_
_entity.id
_entity.type
_entity.pdbx_description
1 polymer ?
#
loop_
_entity_poly.entity_id
_entity_poly.type
_entity_poly.pdbx_seq_one_letter_code
_entity_poly.pdbx_strand_id
1 'polypeptide(L)'
;MWTQTFHIQNTLAALLVPGLLLGAYNIIMMRTFLSSNIPDEVIEAARIDGAGELKILARVVLPMAKPIVATLAMLVGLAYWNDWMNGLYYVNDDNLYSIQVLLTRILRNLDMMKQNAAAGGGSVGPMPSTALRMAIAVMGVLPIMLAYPFPPLPDRME
;
A
#
# COMPACT_ATOMS: atom_id res chain seq x y z
N MET A 1 4.73 -20.24 9.32
CA MET A 1 5.53 -21.36 8.76
C MET A 1 6.55 -20.87 7.75
N TRP A 2 6.17 -20.36 6.57
CA TRP A 2 7.14 -19.92 5.55
C TRP A 2 8.09 -18.79 6.01
N THR A 3 7.66 -17.87 6.87
CA THR A 3 8.48 -16.77 7.43
C THR A 3 9.59 -17.26 8.35
N GLN A 4 9.36 -18.37 9.06
CA GLN A 4 10.37 -18.98 9.91
C GLN A 4 11.40 -19.78 9.09
N THR A 5 10.94 -20.45 8.02
CA THR A 5 11.81 -21.25 7.13
C THR A 5 12.78 -20.38 6.34
N PHE A 6 12.35 -19.17 5.93
CA PHE A 6 13.19 -18.22 5.18
C PHE A 6 13.88 -17.15 6.04
N HIS A 7 13.74 -17.23 7.37
CA HIS A 7 14.30 -16.23 8.30
C HIS A 7 13.98 -14.77 7.95
N ILE A 8 12.75 -14.51 7.44
CA ILE A 8 12.33 -13.17 6.98
C ILE A 8 11.75 -12.34 8.13
N GLN A 9 11.51 -12.93 9.32
CA GLN A 9 11.02 -12.17 10.47
C GLN A 9 11.96 -11.04 10.85
N ASN A 10 11.40 -9.90 11.27
CA ASN A 10 12.14 -8.69 11.61
C ASN A 10 13.00 -8.13 10.47
N THR A 11 12.54 -8.25 9.24
CA THR A 11 13.20 -7.66 8.07
C THR A 11 12.19 -6.86 7.23
N LEU A 12 12.68 -5.91 6.45
CA LEU A 12 11.86 -5.17 5.48
C LEU A 12 11.21 -6.12 4.45
N ALA A 13 11.85 -7.26 4.16
CA ALA A 13 11.29 -8.27 3.26
C ALA A 13 10.00 -8.88 3.81
N ALA A 14 9.83 -8.99 5.12
CA ALA A 14 8.60 -9.50 5.73
C ALA A 14 7.39 -8.57 5.49
N LEU A 15 7.64 -7.28 5.33
CA LEU A 15 6.60 -6.28 5.03
C LEU A 15 6.27 -6.21 3.54
N LEU A 16 7.27 -6.40 2.66
CA LEU A 16 7.11 -6.19 1.22
C LEU A 16 6.65 -7.47 0.48
N VAL A 17 7.27 -8.61 0.79
CA VAL A 17 7.07 -9.85 0.02
C VAL A 17 5.62 -10.37 0.05
N PRO A 18 4.91 -10.41 1.20
CA PRO A 18 3.54 -10.91 1.22
C PRO A 18 2.58 -10.12 0.33
N GLY A 19 2.73 -8.80 0.30
CA GLY A 19 1.91 -7.91 -0.53
C GLY A 19 2.19 -8.03 -2.03
N LEU A 20 3.45 -8.33 -2.41
CA LEU A 20 3.83 -8.48 -3.81
C LEU A 20 3.36 -9.81 -4.42
N LEU A 21 3.31 -10.90 -3.63
CA LEU A 21 3.02 -12.24 -4.13
C LEU A 21 1.54 -12.51 -4.41
N LEU A 22 0.61 -11.77 -3.82
CA LEU A 22 -0.82 -12.11 -3.81
C LEU A 22 -1.72 -11.05 -4.45
N GLY A 23 -1.19 -10.20 -5.30
CA GLY A 23 -1.94 -9.15 -5.99
C GLY A 23 -2.83 -9.65 -7.15
N ALA A 24 -3.55 -10.77 -6.99
CA ALA A 24 -4.41 -11.32 -8.06
C ALA A 24 -5.38 -10.27 -8.61
N TYR A 25 -5.97 -9.44 -7.76
CA TYR A 25 -6.83 -8.34 -8.17
C TYR A 25 -6.11 -7.35 -9.10
N ASN A 26 -4.89 -6.94 -8.73
CA ASN A 26 -4.08 -6.00 -9.52
C ASN A 26 -3.70 -6.60 -10.89
N ILE A 27 -3.40 -7.90 -10.93
CA ILE A 27 -3.08 -8.61 -12.17
C ILE A 27 -4.30 -8.66 -13.09
N ILE A 28 -5.48 -9.01 -12.56
CA ILE A 28 -6.72 -9.05 -13.33
C ILE A 28 -7.07 -7.65 -13.86
N MET A 29 -6.96 -6.63 -13.02
CA MET A 29 -7.23 -5.25 -13.40
C MET A 29 -6.29 -4.77 -14.50
N MET A 30 -4.99 -5.03 -14.38
CA MET A 30 -3.99 -4.72 -15.40
C MET A 30 -4.28 -5.45 -16.71
N ARG A 31 -4.55 -6.76 -16.66
CA ARG A 31 -4.88 -7.57 -17.84
C ARG A 31 -6.11 -7.04 -18.55
N THR A 32 -7.20 -6.79 -17.83
CA THR A 32 -8.45 -6.28 -18.39
C THR A 32 -8.24 -4.93 -19.08
N PHE A 33 -7.50 -4.03 -18.44
CA PHE A 33 -7.21 -2.73 -19.05
C PHE A 33 -6.41 -2.89 -20.35
N LEU A 34 -5.34 -3.70 -20.33
CA LEU A 34 -4.50 -3.90 -21.50
C LEU A 34 -5.29 -4.52 -22.67
N SER A 35 -6.10 -5.55 -22.41
CA SER A 35 -6.90 -6.22 -23.45
C SER A 35 -8.01 -5.34 -24.01
N SER A 36 -8.48 -4.33 -23.26
CA SER A 36 -9.54 -3.44 -23.74
C SER A 36 -9.03 -2.17 -24.40
N ASN A 37 -7.81 -1.73 -24.09
CA ASN A 37 -7.30 -0.43 -24.54
C ASN A 37 -6.12 -0.52 -25.51
N ILE A 38 -5.52 -1.69 -25.68
CA ILE A 38 -4.43 -1.90 -26.65
C ILE A 38 -4.96 -2.77 -27.77
N PRO A 39 -5.16 -2.21 -28.99
CA PRO A 39 -5.56 -3.00 -30.14
C PRO A 39 -4.49 -4.00 -30.55
N ASP A 40 -4.91 -5.20 -30.93
CA ASP A 40 -3.98 -6.25 -31.38
C ASP A 40 -3.20 -5.83 -32.63
N GLU A 41 -3.82 -5.01 -33.51
CA GLU A 41 -3.22 -4.49 -34.71
C GLU A 41 -1.93 -3.69 -34.46
N VAL A 42 -1.86 -2.98 -33.33
CA VAL A 42 -0.65 -2.20 -32.96
C VAL A 42 0.50 -3.15 -32.58
N ILE A 43 0.17 -4.24 -31.91
CA ILE A 43 1.14 -5.27 -31.53
C ILE A 43 1.61 -6.04 -32.76
N GLU A 44 0.69 -6.38 -33.68
CA GLU A 44 1.01 -7.07 -34.94
C GLU A 44 1.88 -6.20 -35.86
N ALA A 45 1.58 -4.91 -35.99
CA ALA A 45 2.39 -3.98 -36.76
C ALA A 45 3.82 -3.92 -36.23
N ALA A 46 3.99 -3.82 -34.90
CA ALA A 46 5.31 -3.81 -34.26
C ALA A 46 6.08 -5.13 -34.48
N ARG A 47 5.38 -6.28 -34.57
CA ARG A 47 6.00 -7.57 -34.91
C ARG A 47 6.45 -7.64 -36.36
N ILE A 48 5.66 -7.10 -37.27
CA ILE A 48 6.02 -7.00 -38.72
C ILE A 48 7.28 -6.13 -38.87
N ASP A 49 7.40 -5.06 -38.09
CA ASP A 49 8.59 -4.20 -38.02
C ASP A 49 9.83 -4.88 -37.40
N GLY A 50 9.73 -6.16 -37.03
CA GLY A 50 10.84 -6.94 -36.46
C GLY A 50 11.14 -6.60 -34.98
N ALA A 51 10.21 -6.00 -34.26
CA ALA A 51 10.40 -5.74 -32.83
C ALA A 51 10.21 -7.03 -32.01
N GLY A 52 11.19 -7.36 -31.16
CA GLY A 52 11.05 -8.46 -30.20
C GLY A 52 10.08 -8.10 -29.06
N GLU A 53 9.53 -9.12 -28.38
CA GLU A 53 8.49 -8.98 -27.34
C GLU A 53 8.84 -7.95 -26.23
N LEU A 54 10.08 -7.93 -25.77
CA LEU A 54 10.54 -6.96 -24.77
C LEU A 54 10.55 -5.52 -25.30
N LYS A 55 10.85 -5.34 -26.59
CA LYS A 55 10.81 -4.02 -27.24
C LYS A 55 9.38 -3.54 -27.43
N ILE A 56 8.46 -4.45 -27.78
CA ILE A 56 7.03 -4.17 -27.86
C ILE A 56 6.51 -3.76 -26.49
N LEU A 57 6.82 -4.54 -25.45
CA LEU A 57 6.43 -4.20 -24.09
C LEU A 57 6.92 -2.81 -23.67
N ALA A 58 8.20 -2.52 -23.86
CA ALA A 58 8.81 -1.28 -23.36
C ALA A 58 8.42 -0.03 -24.17
N ARG A 59 8.26 -0.15 -25.49
CA ARG A 59 8.04 1.00 -26.38
C ARG A 59 6.59 1.20 -26.83
N VAL A 60 5.77 0.17 -26.74
CA VAL A 60 4.36 0.21 -27.18
C VAL A 60 3.44 0.07 -25.99
N VAL A 61 3.49 -1.08 -25.29
CA VAL A 61 2.54 -1.42 -24.24
C VAL A 61 2.69 -0.53 -23.00
N LEU A 62 3.91 -0.34 -22.47
CA LEU A 62 4.15 0.46 -21.28
C LEU A 62 3.74 1.93 -21.43
N PRO A 63 4.05 2.64 -22.52
CA PRO A 63 3.56 4.00 -22.72
C PRO A 63 2.04 4.10 -22.78
N MET A 64 1.36 3.16 -23.44
CA MET A 64 -0.11 3.10 -23.51
C MET A 64 -0.73 2.70 -22.15
N ALA A 65 -0.02 1.93 -21.33
CA ALA A 65 -0.46 1.47 -20.03
C ALA A 65 -0.21 2.49 -18.89
N LYS A 66 0.39 3.65 -19.15
CA LYS A 66 0.68 4.67 -18.11
C LYS A 66 -0.50 4.95 -17.17
N PRO A 67 -1.77 5.13 -17.64
CA PRO A 67 -2.88 5.44 -16.75
C PRO A 67 -3.15 4.33 -15.74
N ILE A 68 -3.16 3.07 -16.19
CA ILE A 68 -3.40 1.93 -15.30
C ILE A 68 -2.23 1.68 -14.35
N VAL A 69 -1.00 1.88 -14.81
CA VAL A 69 0.20 1.77 -13.96
C VAL A 69 0.16 2.80 -12.84
N ALA A 70 -0.20 4.05 -13.13
CA ALA A 70 -0.36 5.09 -12.13
C ALA A 70 -1.46 4.74 -11.11
N THR A 71 -2.60 4.25 -11.59
CA THR A 71 -3.72 3.82 -10.72
C THR A 71 -3.30 2.67 -9.81
N LEU A 72 -2.66 1.64 -10.38
CA LEU A 72 -2.18 0.49 -9.59
C LEU A 72 -1.08 0.88 -8.61
N ALA A 73 -0.15 1.76 -9.00
CA ALA A 73 0.88 2.27 -8.10
C ALA A 73 0.26 3.00 -6.90
N MET A 74 -0.78 3.81 -7.13
CA MET A 74 -1.50 4.48 -6.05
C MET A 74 -2.24 3.50 -5.15
N LEU A 75 -2.97 2.52 -5.71
CA LEU A 75 -3.69 1.50 -4.94
C LEU A 75 -2.75 0.64 -4.10
N VAL A 76 -1.65 0.19 -4.69
CA VAL A 76 -0.62 -0.59 -3.98
C VAL A 76 0.07 0.26 -2.91
N GLY A 77 0.40 1.50 -3.22
CA GLY A 77 0.98 2.44 -2.25
C GLY A 77 0.07 2.66 -1.05
N LEU A 78 -1.23 2.85 -1.27
CA LEU A 78 -2.22 2.96 -0.20
C LEU A 78 -2.36 1.67 0.61
N ALA A 79 -2.33 0.51 -0.05
CA ALA A 79 -2.38 -0.77 0.63
C ALA A 79 -1.18 -0.96 1.57
N TYR A 80 0.03 -0.65 1.11
CA TYR A 80 1.23 -0.68 1.95
C TYR A 80 1.23 0.38 3.06
N TRP A 81 0.71 1.57 2.78
CA TRP A 81 0.56 2.60 3.80
C TRP A 81 -0.35 2.15 4.94
N ASN A 82 -1.46 1.49 4.61
CA ASN A 82 -2.43 1.01 5.59
C ASN A 82 -2.08 -0.37 6.19
N ASP A 83 -0.95 -0.95 5.82
CA ASP A 83 -0.57 -2.30 6.26
C ASP A 83 -0.04 -2.31 7.69
N TRP A 84 -0.96 -2.41 8.63
CA TRP A 84 -0.66 -2.63 10.03
C TRP A 84 -0.60 -4.13 10.39
N MET A 85 -1.23 -4.97 9.57
CA MET A 85 -1.40 -6.40 9.88
C MET A 85 -0.09 -7.16 9.72
N ASN A 86 0.62 -6.98 8.60
CA ASN A 86 1.91 -7.61 8.39
C ASN A 86 2.95 -7.15 9.42
N GLY A 87 2.93 -5.85 9.77
CA GLY A 87 3.77 -5.33 10.84
C GLY A 87 3.48 -5.95 12.20
N LEU A 88 2.19 -6.21 12.50
CA LEU A 88 1.80 -6.85 13.76
C LEU A 88 2.23 -8.31 13.85
N TYR A 89 2.17 -9.07 12.74
CA TYR A 89 2.47 -10.50 12.74
C TYR A 89 3.93 -10.83 12.50
N TYR A 90 4.65 -10.02 11.75
CA TYR A 90 5.99 -10.39 11.28
C TYR A 90 7.12 -9.55 11.86
N VAL A 91 6.80 -8.41 12.50
CA VAL A 91 7.80 -7.50 13.04
C VAL A 91 7.64 -7.38 14.55
N ASN A 92 8.71 -7.73 15.28
CA ASN A 92 8.79 -7.57 16.73
C ASN A 92 9.80 -6.50 17.15
N ASP A 93 10.61 -6.00 16.21
CA ASP A 93 11.61 -4.97 16.48
C ASP A 93 10.95 -3.59 16.40
N ASP A 94 11.06 -2.81 17.48
CA ASP A 94 10.45 -1.49 17.59
C ASP A 94 10.97 -0.49 16.54
N ASN A 95 12.18 -0.70 16.02
CA ASN A 95 12.77 0.16 15.00
C ASN A 95 12.20 -0.07 13.57
N LEU A 96 11.51 -1.19 13.36
CA LEU A 96 10.94 -1.56 12.07
C LEU A 96 9.42 -1.38 11.99
N TYR A 97 8.79 -0.80 13.04
CA TYR A 97 7.35 -0.59 13.01
C TYR A 97 6.96 0.47 11.99
N SER A 98 5.98 0.13 11.15
CA SER A 98 5.31 1.13 10.33
C SER A 98 4.54 2.12 11.22
N ILE A 99 4.32 3.33 10.71
CA ILE A 99 3.53 4.36 11.43
C ILE A 99 2.16 3.80 11.83
N GLN A 100 1.51 3.02 10.99
CA GLN A 100 0.20 2.42 11.27
C GLN A 100 0.24 1.41 12.43
N VAL A 101 1.30 0.60 12.52
CA VAL A 101 1.51 -0.31 13.67
C VAL A 101 1.69 0.50 14.95
N LEU A 102 2.52 1.54 14.91
CA LEU A 102 2.76 2.41 16.06
C LEU A 102 1.47 3.09 16.53
N LEU A 103 0.70 3.68 15.62
CA LEU A 103 -0.58 4.31 15.94
C LEU A 103 -1.59 3.31 16.53
N THR A 104 -1.66 2.11 16.00
CA THR A 104 -2.53 1.05 16.52
C THR A 104 -2.11 0.61 17.91
N ARG A 105 -0.81 0.49 18.21
CA ARG A 105 -0.28 0.18 19.55
C ARG A 105 -0.60 1.28 20.56
N ILE A 106 -0.42 2.54 20.20
CA ILE A 106 -0.77 3.67 21.06
C ILE A 106 -2.26 3.62 21.43
N LEU A 107 -3.14 3.38 20.44
CA LEU A 107 -4.57 3.27 20.69
C LEU A 107 -4.92 2.11 21.63
N ARG A 108 -4.31 0.93 21.42
CA ARG A 108 -4.52 -0.23 22.32
C ARG A 108 -4.04 0.04 23.74
N ASN A 109 -2.87 0.65 23.89
CA ASN A 109 -2.35 1.00 25.21
C ASN A 109 -3.27 1.96 25.95
N LEU A 110 -3.83 2.97 25.26
CA LEU A 110 -4.82 3.88 25.82
C LEU A 110 -6.10 3.16 26.28
N ASP A 111 -6.57 2.20 25.48
CA ASP A 111 -7.78 1.43 25.83
C ASP A 111 -7.52 0.50 27.03
N MET A 112 -6.36 -0.14 27.11
CA MET A 112 -5.96 -0.94 28.28
C MET A 112 -5.82 -0.07 29.53
N MET A 113 -5.21 1.11 29.43
CA MET A 113 -5.10 2.05 30.57
C MET A 113 -6.49 2.49 31.07
N LYS A 114 -7.44 2.75 30.16
CA LYS A 114 -8.83 3.07 30.54
C LYS A 114 -9.54 1.90 31.23
N GLN A 115 -9.38 0.69 30.73
CA GLN A 115 -9.99 -0.50 31.32
C GLN A 115 -9.44 -0.76 32.73
N ASN A 116 -8.13 -0.64 32.91
CA ASN A 116 -7.48 -0.82 34.20
C ASN A 116 -7.89 0.28 35.21
N ALA A 117 -8.05 1.51 34.74
CA ALA A 117 -8.53 2.62 35.57
C ALA A 117 -9.98 2.38 36.02
N ALA A 118 -10.83 1.87 35.14
CA ALA A 118 -12.21 1.55 35.46
C ALA A 118 -12.33 0.36 36.42
N ALA A 119 -11.42 -0.62 36.34
CA ALA A 119 -11.41 -1.82 37.18
C ALA A 119 -10.79 -1.59 38.56
N GLY A 120 -9.81 -0.69 38.68
CA GLY A 120 -9.02 -0.51 39.91
C GLY A 120 -9.38 0.68 40.78
N GLY A 121 -10.39 1.48 40.47
CA GLY A 121 -10.81 2.65 41.27
C GLY A 121 -9.75 3.76 41.35
N GLY A 122 -8.66 3.67 40.60
CA GLY A 122 -7.65 4.69 40.51
C GLY A 122 -8.10 5.85 39.64
N SER A 123 -8.13 7.07 40.19
CA SER A 123 -8.34 8.29 39.46
C SER A 123 -7.18 8.53 38.50
N VAL A 124 -7.27 7.96 37.30
CA VAL A 124 -6.43 8.43 36.18
C VAL A 124 -6.98 9.80 35.82
N GLY A 125 -6.19 10.84 35.99
CA GLY A 125 -6.58 12.20 35.64
C GLY A 125 -7.13 12.27 34.20
N PRO A 126 -7.81 13.35 33.79
CA PRO A 126 -8.48 13.46 32.52
C PRO A 126 -7.50 13.21 31.36
N MET A 127 -7.41 11.96 30.90
CA MET A 127 -6.64 11.62 29.72
C MET A 127 -7.30 12.25 28.50
N PRO A 128 -6.59 13.06 27.73
CA PRO A 128 -7.14 13.65 26.48
C PRO A 128 -7.26 12.60 25.39
N SER A 129 -8.01 11.51 25.69
CA SER A 129 -8.12 10.35 24.82
C SER A 129 -8.78 10.69 23.49
N THR A 130 -9.71 11.63 23.47
CA THR A 130 -10.38 12.07 22.24
C THR A 130 -9.44 12.92 21.39
N ALA A 131 -8.73 13.88 21.98
CA ALA A 131 -7.77 14.72 21.27
C ALA A 131 -6.63 13.89 20.68
N LEU A 132 -6.12 12.90 21.43
CA LEU A 132 -5.06 12.00 20.95
C LEU A 132 -5.56 11.09 19.80
N ARG A 133 -6.78 10.57 19.90
CA ARG A 133 -7.39 9.80 18.80
C ARG A 133 -7.57 10.64 17.52
N MET A 134 -7.99 11.90 17.65
CA MET A 134 -8.10 12.81 16.52
C MET A 134 -6.73 13.15 15.91
N ALA A 135 -5.71 13.39 16.73
CA ALA A 135 -4.34 13.61 16.26
C ALA A 135 -3.79 12.39 15.49
N ILE A 136 -4.03 11.18 16.00
CA ILE A 136 -3.65 9.93 15.34
C ILE A 136 -4.37 9.78 13.99
N ALA A 137 -5.66 10.07 13.92
CA ALA A 137 -6.43 10.02 12.68
C ALA A 137 -5.88 11.01 11.63
N VAL A 138 -5.56 12.23 12.04
CA VAL A 138 -4.94 13.24 11.15
C VAL A 138 -3.58 12.78 10.64
N MET A 139 -2.71 12.25 11.51
CA MET A 139 -1.39 11.74 11.10
C MET A 139 -1.50 10.56 10.13
N GLY A 140 -2.48 9.69 10.32
CA GLY A 140 -2.71 8.55 9.43
C GLY A 140 -3.21 8.95 8.04
N VAL A 141 -4.01 10.03 7.95
CA VAL A 141 -4.62 10.48 6.69
C VAL A 141 -3.75 11.49 5.94
N LEU A 142 -2.90 12.25 6.63
CA LEU A 142 -2.14 13.37 6.08
C LEU A 142 -1.31 12.99 4.83
N PRO A 143 -0.52 11.90 4.80
CA PRO A 143 0.24 11.53 3.60
C PRO A 143 -0.65 11.18 2.42
N ILE A 144 -1.81 10.58 2.68
CA ILE A 144 -2.79 10.24 1.64
C ILE A 144 -3.35 11.52 1.01
N MET A 145 -3.69 12.52 1.83
CA MET A 145 -4.17 13.82 1.34
C MET A 145 -3.11 14.57 0.52
N LEU A 146 -1.83 14.41 0.87
CA LEU A 146 -0.73 15.01 0.11
C LEU A 146 -0.45 14.27 -1.22
N ALA A 147 -0.69 12.96 -1.27
CA ALA A 147 -0.50 12.16 -2.47
C ALA A 147 -1.66 12.33 -3.47
N TYR A 148 -2.87 12.63 -3.00
CA TYR A 148 -4.08 12.70 -3.83
C TYR A 148 -4.07 13.78 -4.95
N PRO A 149 -3.50 14.99 -4.79
CA PRO A 149 -3.45 15.98 -5.86
C PRO A 149 -2.41 15.70 -6.95
N PHE A 150 -1.71 14.54 -6.91
CA PHE A 150 -0.72 14.10 -7.91
C PHE A 150 -1.21 12.99 -8.87
N PRO A 151 -2.51 12.88 -9.27
CA PRO A 151 -2.81 12.07 -10.44
C PRO A 151 -2.15 12.74 -11.65
N PRO A 152 -1.53 11.99 -12.57
CA PRO A 152 -1.10 12.55 -13.83
C PRO A 152 -2.32 13.15 -14.50
N LEU A 153 -2.32 14.47 -14.65
CA LEU A 153 -3.33 15.17 -15.44
C LEU A 153 -3.34 14.50 -16.82
N PRO A 154 -4.52 14.12 -17.36
CA PRO A 154 -4.58 13.68 -18.73
C PRO A 154 -4.00 14.80 -19.59
N ASP A 155 -2.98 14.48 -20.41
CA ASP A 155 -2.45 15.40 -21.39
C ASP A 155 -3.65 15.99 -22.13
N ARG A 156 -3.79 17.31 -22.06
CA ARG A 156 -4.77 18.02 -22.87
C ARG A 156 -4.42 17.69 -24.31
N MET A 157 -5.27 16.90 -24.95
CA MET A 157 -5.25 16.78 -26.38
C MET A 157 -5.58 18.18 -26.94
N GLU A 158 -4.56 18.89 -27.38
CA GLU A 158 -4.70 19.95 -28.37
C GLU A 158 -4.72 19.32 -29.76
#